data_897cdad1fd5bf3d9e17d4f9e8001419b
#
_entry.id   897cdad1fd5bf3d9e17d4f9e8001419b
#
_cell.length_a   1.000
_cell.length_b   1.000
_cell.length_c   1.000
_cell.angle_alpha   90.00
_cell.angle_beta   90.00
_cell.angle_gamma   90.00
#
_symmetry.space_group_name_H-M   'P 1'
#
loop_
_entity.id
_entity.type
_entity.pdbx_description
1 polymer ?
#
loop_
_entity_poly.entity_id
_entity_poly.type
_entity_poly.pdbx_seq_one_letter_code
_entity_poly.pdbx_strand_id
1 'polypeptide(L)'
;MKITRDDIRNVAIIAHVDHGKTTLVDELLKQSGVFRDNQEVTERVMDSNDIERERGITILSKNTAVRYGKTKINIIDTPGHADFGGEVERVLKMVNGVILVVDAFEGAMPQTKFVLKKALELNLSVIVCVNKCDRPEARPKEVVDEVLELLIELDANDDQLDCPFVFASAKTGVASLDPDEPGTDMKPLFDTIVDYIPAPTGDPDAGTQVLISTIDYNEYVGRIGVGKVDNGKVVVNEPVVIVNEHDPDRMLKVKIGKLYVYEGLNKVEVNEADIGSIVAISGIADVNIGDTICSPENPDPIPFQKISEPTISMTFMVNDSPFAGKEGKFVTSRHLRDRLFRELNTDVSLRVEETETTEAFKVSGRGELHLSVLIENMRREGYEFAVSKAEVIYKPGQSLCRPSSFWAARSCGPG
;
A
#
# COMPACT_ATOMS: atom_id res chain seq x y z
N MET A 1 18.98 25.40 1.46
CA MET A 1 19.96 24.53 0.73
C MET A 1 19.58 23.08 0.95
N LYS A 2 19.43 22.27 -0.13
CA LYS A 2 19.01 20.87 0.02
C LYS A 2 20.09 20.06 0.75
N ILE A 3 19.65 19.23 1.71
CA ILE A 3 20.48 18.25 2.41
C ILE A 3 20.05 16.84 2.04
N THR A 4 20.97 15.90 2.19
CA THR A 4 20.72 14.46 2.02
C THR A 4 20.75 13.78 3.38
N ARG A 5 19.78 12.93 3.69
CA ARG A 5 19.66 12.18 4.95
C ARG A 5 20.19 10.76 4.75
N ASP A 6 21.52 10.62 4.79
CA ASP A 6 22.18 9.32 4.57
C ASP A 6 21.83 8.26 5.63
N ASP A 7 21.28 8.70 6.76
CA ASP A 7 20.83 7.86 7.87
C ASP A 7 19.42 7.27 7.69
N ILE A 8 18.73 7.57 6.57
CA ILE A 8 17.36 7.07 6.28
C ILE A 8 17.31 6.43 4.90
N ARG A 9 16.56 5.33 4.76
CA ARG A 9 16.11 4.75 3.49
C ARG A 9 14.62 4.48 3.57
N ASN A 10 13.89 4.84 2.53
CA ASN A 10 12.45 4.59 2.42
C ASN A 10 12.20 3.65 1.25
N VAL A 11 11.70 2.45 1.53
CA VAL A 11 11.48 1.41 0.53
C VAL A 11 10.07 0.86 0.62
N ALA A 12 9.45 0.56 -0.53
CA ALA A 12 8.22 -0.21 -0.59
C ALA A 12 8.53 -1.63 -1.09
N ILE A 13 7.83 -2.62 -0.54
CA ILE A 13 7.96 -3.99 -1.03
C ILE A 13 6.75 -4.31 -1.89
N ILE A 14 7.01 -4.67 -3.13
CA ILE A 14 6.02 -5.05 -4.14
C ILE A 14 6.22 -6.50 -4.55
N ALA A 15 5.15 -7.26 -4.65
CA ALA A 15 5.20 -8.66 -5.02
C ALA A 15 3.86 -9.13 -5.58
N HIS A 16 3.89 -10.20 -6.35
CA HIS A 16 2.69 -10.98 -6.61
C HIS A 16 2.22 -11.69 -5.33
N VAL A 17 0.95 -12.07 -5.29
CA VAL A 17 0.39 -12.90 -4.21
C VAL A 17 1.23 -14.19 -4.11
N ASP A 18 1.49 -14.64 -2.89
CA ASP A 18 2.27 -15.84 -2.58
C ASP A 18 3.76 -15.85 -2.96
N HIS A 19 4.33 -14.77 -3.52
CA HIS A 19 5.78 -14.67 -3.77
C HIS A 19 6.62 -14.53 -2.49
N GLY A 20 5.99 -14.48 -1.31
CA GLY A 20 6.65 -14.49 0.00
C GLY A 20 7.02 -13.11 0.54
N LYS A 21 6.32 -12.07 0.09
CA LYS A 21 6.50 -10.68 0.54
C LYS A 21 6.44 -10.55 2.07
N THR A 22 5.35 -10.99 2.70
CA THR A 22 5.16 -10.90 4.16
C THR A 22 6.24 -11.69 4.91
N THR A 23 6.60 -12.88 4.44
CA THR A 23 7.67 -13.70 5.02
C THR A 23 9.03 -12.99 4.94
N LEU A 24 9.31 -12.29 3.83
CA LEU A 24 10.53 -11.51 3.67
C LEU A 24 10.58 -10.35 4.68
N VAL A 25 9.48 -9.61 4.84
CA VAL A 25 9.37 -8.52 5.82
C VAL A 25 9.57 -9.04 7.25
N ASP A 26 8.92 -10.14 7.59
CA ASP A 26 9.07 -10.77 8.91
C ASP A 26 10.53 -11.14 9.18
N GLU A 27 11.24 -11.66 8.18
CA GLU A 27 12.63 -12.05 8.33
C GLU A 27 13.56 -10.84 8.45
N LEU A 28 13.31 -9.78 7.68
CA LEU A 28 14.03 -8.52 7.85
C LEU A 28 13.83 -7.92 9.26
N LEU A 29 12.60 -7.98 9.80
CA LEU A 29 12.31 -7.55 11.16
C LEU A 29 13.05 -8.39 12.21
N LYS A 30 13.11 -9.72 12.05
CA LYS A 30 13.81 -10.61 12.98
C LYS A 30 15.31 -10.33 12.99
N GLN A 31 15.94 -10.27 11.81
CA GLN A 31 17.40 -10.12 11.71
C GLN A 31 17.88 -8.69 11.99
N SER A 32 17.01 -7.69 11.95
CA SER A 32 17.34 -6.33 12.37
C SER A 32 17.37 -6.11 13.88
N GLY A 33 17.05 -7.13 14.69
CA GLY A 33 17.05 -7.04 16.15
C GLY A 33 15.87 -6.28 16.75
N VAL A 34 14.77 -6.08 16.00
CA VAL A 34 13.53 -5.45 16.48
C VAL A 34 12.88 -6.31 17.56
N PHE A 35 13.01 -7.63 17.46
CA PHE A 35 12.51 -8.58 18.46
C PHE A 35 13.59 -8.97 19.47
N ARG A 36 13.17 -9.17 20.72
CA ARG A 36 14.09 -9.70 21.76
C ARG A 36 14.33 -11.19 21.52
N ASP A 37 15.53 -11.68 21.84
CA ASP A 37 15.98 -13.06 21.59
C ASP A 37 15.04 -14.16 22.15
N ASN A 38 14.17 -13.84 23.11
CA ASN A 38 13.23 -14.77 23.73
C ASN A 38 11.76 -14.46 23.40
N GLN A 39 11.48 -13.62 22.42
CA GLN A 39 10.12 -13.31 22.02
C GLN A 39 9.67 -14.31 20.97
N GLU A 40 8.67 -15.16 21.29
CA GLU A 40 7.99 -15.97 20.27
C GLU A 40 7.28 -15.02 19.30
N VAL A 41 7.80 -14.96 18.09
CA VAL A 41 7.23 -14.17 17.01
C VAL A 41 6.29 -15.08 16.23
N THR A 42 5.01 -14.75 16.25
CA THR A 42 4.02 -15.44 15.39
C THR A 42 4.37 -15.16 13.93
N GLU A 43 4.22 -16.17 13.07
CA GLU A 43 4.36 -15.97 11.62
C GLU A 43 3.38 -14.90 11.12
N ARG A 44 3.79 -14.13 10.10
CA ARG A 44 3.02 -13.03 9.50
C ARG A 44 2.66 -11.93 10.52
N VAL A 45 3.68 -11.42 11.19
CA VAL A 45 3.53 -10.37 12.22
C VAL A 45 2.90 -9.11 11.64
N MET A 46 3.14 -8.82 10.37
CA MET A 46 2.56 -7.67 9.67
C MET A 46 1.07 -7.87 9.33
N ASP A 47 0.59 -9.11 9.15
CA ASP A 47 -0.81 -9.38 8.82
C ASP A 47 -1.68 -9.31 10.10
N SER A 48 -2.11 -8.10 10.45
CA SER A 48 -2.90 -7.86 11.67
C SER A 48 -4.38 -8.21 11.54
N ASN A 49 -4.90 -8.33 10.31
CA ASN A 49 -6.29 -8.66 10.02
C ASN A 49 -6.44 -10.17 9.81
N ASP A 50 -7.44 -10.77 10.45
CA ASP A 50 -7.72 -12.21 10.30
C ASP A 50 -8.01 -12.61 8.85
N ILE A 51 -8.63 -11.73 8.06
CA ILE A 51 -8.89 -11.96 6.63
C ILE A 51 -7.58 -12.00 5.83
N GLU A 52 -6.62 -11.13 6.13
CA GLU A 52 -5.29 -11.15 5.51
C GLU A 52 -4.58 -12.47 5.78
N ARG A 53 -4.61 -12.95 7.04
CA ARG A 53 -4.01 -14.23 7.44
C ARG A 53 -4.68 -15.43 6.76
N GLU A 54 -6.00 -15.46 6.72
CA GLU A 54 -6.77 -16.56 6.13
C GLU A 54 -6.63 -16.63 4.62
N ARG A 55 -6.63 -15.46 3.95
CA ARG A 55 -6.53 -15.40 2.48
C ARG A 55 -5.08 -15.37 1.97
N GLY A 56 -4.11 -15.14 2.86
CA GLY A 56 -2.70 -15.03 2.49
C GLY A 56 -2.34 -13.77 1.70
N ILE A 57 -3.19 -12.73 1.73
CA ILE A 57 -3.01 -11.49 0.96
C ILE A 57 -2.89 -10.28 1.88
N THR A 58 -2.05 -9.32 1.53
CA THR A 58 -2.04 -8.00 2.16
C THR A 58 -3.14 -7.15 1.55
N ILE A 59 -4.01 -6.59 2.39
CA ILE A 59 -5.14 -5.75 1.99
C ILE A 59 -4.79 -4.28 2.19
N LEU A 60 -4.24 -3.93 3.36
CA LEU A 60 -3.85 -2.57 3.71
C LEU A 60 -2.33 -2.42 3.76
N SER A 61 -1.84 -1.29 3.26
CA SER A 61 -0.43 -0.95 3.36
C SER A 61 -0.03 -0.73 4.82
N LYS A 62 1.12 -1.27 5.22
CA LYS A 62 1.63 -1.18 6.58
C LYS A 62 3.02 -0.61 6.59
N ASN A 63 3.25 0.29 7.54
CA ASN A 63 4.54 0.90 7.73
C ASN A 63 5.28 0.24 8.90
N THR A 64 6.54 -0.09 8.67
CA THR A 64 7.47 -0.55 9.69
C THR A 64 8.83 0.09 9.49
N ALA A 65 9.67 0.04 10.50
CA ALA A 65 11.02 0.55 10.39
C ALA A 65 12.01 -0.37 11.10
N VAL A 66 13.13 -0.63 10.44
CA VAL A 66 14.22 -1.43 10.99
C VAL A 66 15.48 -0.58 11.07
N ARG A 67 16.40 -0.93 11.97
CA ARG A 67 17.71 -0.31 12.05
C ARG A 67 18.77 -1.27 11.58
N TYR A 68 19.54 -0.83 10.60
CA TYR A 68 20.69 -1.56 10.11
C TYR A 68 21.94 -0.69 10.23
N GLY A 69 22.82 -1.03 11.15
CA GLY A 69 23.95 -0.18 11.51
C GLY A 69 23.51 1.21 11.98
N LYS A 70 23.86 2.25 11.24
CA LYS A 70 23.47 3.65 11.52
C LYS A 70 22.24 4.09 10.73
N THR A 71 21.79 3.29 9.79
CA THR A 71 20.70 3.64 8.87
C THR A 71 19.37 3.10 9.38
N LYS A 72 18.36 3.96 9.39
CA LYS A 72 16.96 3.59 9.59
C LYS A 72 16.34 3.28 8.23
N ILE A 73 15.84 2.08 8.06
CA ILE A 73 15.15 1.65 6.85
C ILE A 73 13.65 1.59 7.16
N ASN A 74 12.89 2.52 6.58
CA ASN A 74 11.44 2.47 6.62
C ASN A 74 10.96 1.55 5.50
N ILE A 75 10.21 0.53 5.86
CA ILE A 75 9.68 -0.48 4.95
C ILE A 75 8.17 -0.32 4.91
N ILE A 76 7.63 -0.13 3.71
CA ILE A 76 6.19 -0.08 3.50
C ILE A 76 5.77 -1.36 2.79
N ASP A 77 4.99 -2.18 3.47
CA ASP A 77 4.37 -3.36 2.89
C ASP A 77 3.15 -2.94 2.06
N THR A 78 3.09 -3.34 0.78
CA THR A 78 2.04 -2.93 -0.14
C THR A 78 1.13 -4.10 -0.51
N PRO A 79 -0.17 -3.85 -0.77
CA PRO A 79 -1.05 -4.86 -1.34
C PRO A 79 -0.51 -5.38 -2.68
N GLY A 80 -0.58 -6.70 -2.89
CA GLY A 80 -0.16 -7.32 -4.15
C GLY A 80 -1.26 -7.42 -5.21
N HIS A 81 -2.53 -7.16 -4.87
CA HIS A 81 -3.66 -7.32 -5.77
C HIS A 81 -4.06 -6.00 -6.45
N ALA A 82 -4.40 -6.05 -7.74
CA ALA A 82 -4.75 -4.88 -8.54
C ALA A 82 -5.94 -4.06 -8.00
N ASP A 83 -6.89 -4.71 -7.31
CA ASP A 83 -8.05 -4.05 -6.69
C ASP A 83 -7.64 -3.00 -5.64
N PHE A 84 -6.45 -3.14 -5.06
CA PHE A 84 -5.86 -2.21 -4.09
C PHE A 84 -4.80 -1.29 -4.71
N GLY A 85 -4.68 -1.25 -6.04
CA GLY A 85 -3.67 -0.47 -6.76
C GLY A 85 -3.62 1.02 -6.40
N GLY A 86 -4.73 1.61 -5.96
CA GLY A 86 -4.75 2.99 -5.52
C GLY A 86 -4.02 3.25 -4.20
N GLU A 87 -3.94 2.25 -3.33
CA GLU A 87 -3.10 2.36 -2.14
C GLU A 87 -1.63 2.31 -2.51
N VAL A 88 -1.30 1.42 -3.45
CA VAL A 88 0.07 1.28 -3.93
C VAL A 88 0.59 2.56 -4.56
N GLU A 89 -0.18 3.20 -5.45
CA GLU A 89 0.20 4.48 -6.07
C GLU A 89 0.53 5.58 -5.05
N ARG A 90 -0.21 5.61 -3.94
CA ARG A 90 -0.01 6.60 -2.86
C ARG A 90 1.24 6.32 -2.05
N VAL A 91 1.45 5.04 -1.72
CA VAL A 91 2.61 4.58 -0.96
C VAL A 91 3.91 4.83 -1.72
N LEU A 92 3.92 4.61 -3.03
CA LEU A 92 5.11 4.82 -3.87
C LEU A 92 5.62 6.27 -3.83
N LYS A 93 4.80 7.26 -3.50
CA LYS A 93 5.24 8.65 -3.30
C LYS A 93 6.00 8.89 -1.99
N MET A 94 5.87 8.00 -1.01
CA MET A 94 6.58 8.11 0.26
C MET A 94 7.98 7.49 0.24
N VAL A 95 8.31 6.73 -0.81
CA VAL A 95 9.54 5.93 -0.87
C VAL A 95 10.53 6.47 -1.91
N ASN A 96 11.77 6.07 -1.77
CA ASN A 96 12.85 6.41 -2.69
C ASN A 96 13.22 5.22 -3.60
N GLY A 97 12.74 4.03 -3.28
CA GLY A 97 12.92 2.85 -4.10
C GLY A 97 11.97 1.74 -3.72
N VAL A 98 11.97 0.68 -4.53
CA VAL A 98 11.12 -0.48 -4.37
C VAL A 98 11.93 -1.77 -4.37
N ILE A 99 11.48 -2.75 -3.60
CA ILE A 99 11.97 -4.12 -3.64
C ILE A 99 10.92 -4.96 -4.34
N LEU A 100 11.22 -5.41 -5.55
CA LEU A 100 10.39 -6.31 -6.33
C LEU A 100 10.70 -7.75 -5.93
N VAL A 101 9.78 -8.41 -5.23
CA VAL A 101 9.93 -9.81 -4.83
C VAL A 101 9.31 -10.71 -5.88
N VAL A 102 10.12 -11.62 -6.44
CA VAL A 102 9.72 -12.57 -7.49
C VAL A 102 10.01 -13.99 -7.02
N ASP A 103 9.07 -14.90 -7.21
CA ASP A 103 9.29 -16.33 -6.89
C ASP A 103 10.26 -16.94 -7.89
N ALA A 104 11.30 -17.63 -7.40
CA ALA A 104 12.34 -18.26 -8.21
C ALA A 104 11.85 -19.37 -9.17
N PHE A 105 10.62 -19.88 -8.97
CA PHE A 105 9.99 -20.87 -9.83
C PHE A 105 8.95 -20.25 -10.76
N GLU A 106 8.03 -19.45 -10.22
CA GLU A 106 6.92 -18.86 -11.00
C GLU A 106 7.36 -17.74 -11.93
N GLY A 107 8.40 -16.99 -11.55
CA GLY A 107 8.92 -15.88 -12.33
C GLY A 107 8.06 -14.62 -12.27
N ALA A 108 8.18 -13.77 -13.29
CA ALA A 108 7.50 -12.48 -13.36
C ALA A 108 6.02 -12.64 -13.72
N MET A 109 5.11 -12.25 -12.82
CA MET A 109 3.67 -12.41 -12.97
C MET A 109 2.97 -11.13 -13.46
N PRO A 110 1.88 -11.24 -14.28
CA PRO A 110 1.23 -10.08 -14.91
C PRO A 110 0.71 -9.01 -13.94
N GLN A 111 0.28 -9.39 -12.73
CA GLN A 111 -0.24 -8.44 -11.75
C GLN A 111 0.84 -7.48 -11.23
N THR A 112 2.09 -7.93 -11.23
CA THR A 112 3.24 -7.11 -10.82
C THR A 112 3.53 -5.99 -11.81
N LYS A 113 3.15 -6.15 -13.09
CA LYS A 113 3.35 -5.16 -14.17
C LYS A 113 2.78 -3.79 -13.81
N PHE A 114 1.57 -3.75 -13.27
CA PHE A 114 0.91 -2.47 -12.94
C PHE A 114 1.69 -1.69 -11.90
N VAL A 115 2.07 -2.34 -10.81
CA VAL A 115 2.78 -1.69 -9.69
C VAL A 115 4.19 -1.30 -10.10
N LEU A 116 4.89 -2.20 -10.81
CA LEU A 116 6.23 -1.94 -11.31
C LEU A 116 6.24 -0.78 -12.31
N LYS A 117 5.28 -0.73 -13.25
CA LYS A 117 5.13 0.39 -14.17
C LYS A 117 4.99 1.72 -13.43
N LYS A 118 4.19 1.77 -12.36
CA LYS A 118 4.04 2.98 -11.55
C LYS A 118 5.32 3.37 -10.81
N ALA A 119 6.09 2.42 -10.32
CA ALA A 119 7.39 2.67 -9.72
C ALA A 119 8.39 3.25 -10.73
N LEU A 120 8.42 2.70 -11.97
CA LEU A 120 9.27 3.19 -13.06
C LEU A 120 8.86 4.60 -13.52
N GLU A 121 7.54 4.88 -13.68
CA GLU A 121 7.01 6.20 -14.01
C GLU A 121 7.40 7.27 -12.97
N LEU A 122 7.52 6.89 -11.69
CA LEU A 122 7.97 7.75 -10.60
C LEU A 122 9.50 7.82 -10.49
N ASN A 123 10.23 7.16 -11.39
CA ASN A 123 11.69 7.09 -11.41
C ASN A 123 12.29 6.56 -10.09
N LEU A 124 11.62 5.59 -9.47
CA LEU A 124 12.11 4.93 -8.26
C LEU A 124 13.18 3.90 -8.60
N SER A 125 14.20 3.79 -7.73
CA SER A 125 15.21 2.73 -7.83
C SER A 125 14.58 1.38 -7.52
N VAL A 126 14.89 0.36 -8.32
CA VAL A 126 14.32 -0.99 -8.19
C VAL A 126 15.40 -1.96 -7.75
N ILE A 127 15.16 -2.72 -6.68
CA ILE A 127 15.95 -3.90 -6.29
C ILE A 127 15.09 -5.12 -6.58
N VAL A 128 15.61 -6.10 -7.29
CA VAL A 128 14.91 -7.34 -7.56
C VAL A 128 15.35 -8.40 -6.56
N CYS A 129 14.42 -8.91 -5.76
CA CYS A 129 14.65 -10.00 -4.82
C CYS A 129 14.01 -11.28 -5.36
N VAL A 130 14.83 -12.18 -5.91
CA VAL A 130 14.41 -13.51 -6.37
C VAL A 130 14.31 -14.40 -5.14
N ASN A 131 13.09 -14.66 -4.69
CA ASN A 131 12.79 -15.37 -3.44
C ASN A 131 12.46 -16.85 -3.68
N LYS A 132 12.53 -17.64 -2.62
CA LYS A 132 12.28 -19.09 -2.59
C LYS A 132 13.33 -19.89 -3.40
N CYS A 133 14.58 -19.44 -3.42
CA CYS A 133 15.67 -20.14 -4.05
C CYS A 133 16.00 -21.51 -3.37
N ASP A 134 15.42 -21.79 -2.20
CA ASP A 134 15.49 -23.09 -1.51
C ASP A 134 14.66 -24.20 -2.14
N ARG A 135 13.77 -23.87 -3.10
CA ARG A 135 12.93 -24.86 -3.75
C ARG A 135 13.73 -25.69 -4.79
N PRO A 136 13.49 -27.01 -4.86
CA PRO A 136 14.18 -27.87 -5.85
C PRO A 136 13.94 -27.45 -7.30
N GLU A 137 12.78 -26.86 -7.59
CA GLU A 137 12.36 -26.42 -8.92
C GLU A 137 12.77 -24.97 -9.21
N ALA A 138 13.51 -24.31 -8.32
CA ALA A 138 13.95 -22.92 -8.50
C ALA A 138 14.84 -22.79 -9.75
N ARG A 139 14.57 -21.72 -10.54
CA ARG A 139 15.31 -21.38 -11.77
C ARG A 139 15.75 -19.89 -11.74
N PRO A 140 16.53 -19.49 -10.75
CA PRO A 140 16.79 -18.07 -10.49
C PRO A 140 17.43 -17.33 -11.67
N LYS A 141 18.29 -17.97 -12.45
CA LYS A 141 18.95 -17.34 -13.61
C LYS A 141 17.94 -17.02 -14.74
N GLU A 142 17.01 -17.93 -15.00
CA GLU A 142 15.96 -17.71 -16.01
C GLU A 142 14.99 -16.62 -15.55
N VAL A 143 14.69 -16.57 -14.24
CA VAL A 143 13.83 -15.52 -13.67
C VAL A 143 14.45 -14.12 -13.77
N VAL A 144 15.78 -14.01 -13.68
CA VAL A 144 16.49 -12.75 -13.96
C VAL A 144 16.21 -12.27 -15.37
N ASP A 145 16.34 -13.16 -16.37
CA ASP A 145 16.07 -12.81 -17.78
C ASP A 145 14.61 -12.40 -17.98
N GLU A 146 13.65 -13.14 -17.38
CA GLU A 146 12.22 -12.79 -17.44
C GLU A 146 11.91 -11.42 -16.82
N VAL A 147 12.56 -11.07 -15.71
CA VAL A 147 12.38 -9.75 -15.07
C VAL A 147 12.99 -8.64 -15.92
N LEU A 148 14.16 -8.86 -16.53
CA LEU A 148 14.77 -7.88 -17.45
C LEU A 148 13.88 -7.67 -18.69
N GLU A 149 13.34 -8.75 -19.27
CA GLU A 149 12.38 -8.64 -20.37
C GLU A 149 11.13 -7.83 -19.95
N LEU A 150 10.62 -8.05 -18.72
CA LEU A 150 9.52 -7.29 -18.19
C LEU A 150 9.85 -5.81 -18.02
N LEU A 151 11.03 -5.47 -17.51
CA LEU A 151 11.47 -4.08 -17.37
C LEU A 151 11.59 -3.39 -18.74
N ILE A 152 12.12 -4.06 -19.75
CA ILE A 152 12.18 -3.58 -21.14
C ILE A 152 10.76 -3.36 -21.70
N GLU A 153 9.84 -4.31 -21.50
CA GLU A 153 8.43 -4.18 -21.92
C GLU A 153 7.72 -2.96 -21.28
N LEU A 154 8.17 -2.57 -20.09
CA LEU A 154 7.63 -1.43 -19.36
C LEU A 154 8.36 -0.11 -19.62
N ASP A 155 9.20 -0.05 -20.66
CA ASP A 155 9.97 1.12 -21.05
C ASP A 155 10.92 1.64 -19.93
N ALA A 156 11.55 0.73 -19.17
CA ALA A 156 12.55 1.09 -18.18
C ALA A 156 13.77 1.76 -18.85
N ASN A 157 14.33 2.78 -18.19
CA ASN A 157 15.55 3.44 -18.66
C ASN A 157 16.81 2.63 -18.28
N ASP A 158 17.97 3.03 -18.82
CA ASP A 158 19.25 2.31 -18.64
C ASP A 158 19.61 2.16 -17.14
N ASP A 159 19.39 3.20 -16.32
CA ASP A 159 19.66 3.16 -14.87
C ASP A 159 18.73 2.17 -14.15
N GLN A 160 17.49 2.02 -14.63
CA GLN A 160 16.52 1.08 -14.07
C GLN A 160 16.75 -0.36 -14.53
N LEU A 161 17.35 -0.55 -15.71
CA LEU A 161 17.76 -1.87 -16.20
C LEU A 161 19.03 -2.39 -15.51
N ASP A 162 19.91 -1.50 -15.03
CA ASP A 162 21.07 -1.84 -14.22
C ASP A 162 20.72 -2.05 -12.73
N CYS A 163 19.54 -2.60 -12.47
CA CYS A 163 19.08 -2.85 -11.12
C CYS A 163 19.75 -4.07 -10.47
N PRO A 164 20.08 -4.03 -9.18
CA PRO A 164 20.69 -5.15 -8.49
C PRO A 164 19.69 -6.29 -8.27
N PHE A 165 20.20 -7.52 -8.41
CA PHE A 165 19.49 -8.75 -8.10
C PHE A 165 20.01 -9.35 -6.80
N VAL A 166 19.09 -9.76 -5.91
CA VAL A 166 19.40 -10.45 -4.67
C VAL A 166 18.62 -11.77 -4.66
N PHE A 167 19.31 -12.88 -4.45
CA PHE A 167 18.73 -14.23 -4.39
C PHE A 167 18.47 -14.59 -2.93
N ALA A 168 17.24 -14.92 -2.59
CA ALA A 168 16.86 -15.11 -1.20
C ALA A 168 15.99 -16.35 -0.98
N SER A 169 16.01 -16.84 0.23
CA SER A 169 15.00 -17.70 0.81
C SER A 169 14.50 -17.04 2.09
N ALA A 170 13.39 -16.34 2.00
CA ALA A 170 12.77 -15.72 3.16
C ALA A 170 12.38 -16.75 4.24
N LYS A 171 12.07 -17.98 3.84
CA LYS A 171 11.72 -19.08 4.76
C LYS A 171 12.92 -19.53 5.63
N THR A 172 14.10 -19.58 5.06
CA THR A 172 15.33 -19.99 5.76
C THR A 172 16.14 -18.80 6.28
N GLY A 173 15.73 -17.57 5.95
CA GLY A 173 16.34 -16.34 6.43
C GLY A 173 17.71 -16.04 5.82
N VAL A 174 17.93 -16.40 4.56
CA VAL A 174 19.21 -16.23 3.88
C VAL A 174 19.08 -15.48 2.57
N ALA A 175 20.12 -14.72 2.20
CA ALA A 175 20.23 -14.00 0.94
C ALA A 175 21.66 -14.07 0.40
N SER A 176 21.81 -13.98 -0.92
CA SER A 176 23.09 -13.95 -1.63
C SER A 176 23.01 -13.01 -2.83
N LEU A 177 24.14 -12.49 -3.29
CA LEU A 177 24.25 -11.77 -4.57
C LEU A 177 24.55 -12.69 -5.75
N ASP A 178 24.91 -13.94 -5.48
CA ASP A 178 25.18 -14.97 -6.47
C ASP A 178 24.16 -16.11 -6.34
N PRO A 179 23.44 -16.49 -7.41
CA PRO A 179 22.44 -17.57 -7.35
C PRO A 179 23.03 -18.95 -7.06
N ASP A 180 24.33 -19.13 -7.32
CA ASP A 180 25.03 -20.41 -7.12
C ASP A 180 25.67 -20.51 -5.72
N GLU A 181 25.72 -19.42 -4.96
CA GLU A 181 26.28 -19.39 -3.61
C GLU A 181 25.18 -19.33 -2.55
N PRO A 182 25.12 -20.28 -1.61
CA PRO A 182 24.15 -20.23 -0.52
C PRO A 182 24.47 -19.05 0.42
N GLY A 183 23.43 -18.22 0.68
CA GLY A 183 23.53 -17.15 1.67
C GLY A 183 23.60 -17.69 3.12
N THR A 184 24.02 -16.85 4.04
CA THR A 184 24.08 -17.17 5.49
C THR A 184 23.07 -16.39 6.32
N ASP A 185 22.73 -15.19 5.88
CA ASP A 185 21.80 -14.26 6.53
C ASP A 185 21.18 -13.30 5.50
N MET A 186 20.35 -12.36 5.93
CA MET A 186 19.74 -11.33 5.05
C MET A 186 20.62 -10.10 4.86
N LYS A 187 21.85 -10.10 5.34
CA LYS A 187 22.76 -8.97 5.24
C LYS A 187 22.99 -8.51 3.78
N PRO A 188 23.16 -9.39 2.77
CA PRO A 188 23.30 -8.94 1.38
C PRO A 188 22.13 -8.06 0.89
N LEU A 189 20.91 -8.37 1.32
CA LEU A 189 19.75 -7.54 0.98
C LEU A 189 19.78 -6.19 1.72
N PHE A 190 20.13 -6.16 3.00
CA PHE A 190 20.27 -4.92 3.75
C PHE A 190 21.36 -4.02 3.17
N ASP A 191 22.52 -4.58 2.86
CA ASP A 191 23.63 -3.84 2.25
C ASP A 191 23.19 -3.24 0.89
N THR A 192 22.52 -4.05 0.05
CA THR A 192 21.99 -3.58 -1.25
C THR A 192 20.97 -2.44 -1.07
N ILE A 193 20.08 -2.50 -0.07
CA ILE A 193 19.13 -1.42 0.22
C ILE A 193 19.88 -0.13 0.60
N VAL A 194 20.87 -0.21 1.47
CA VAL A 194 21.61 0.97 1.95
C VAL A 194 22.47 1.58 0.84
N ASP A 195 23.08 0.75 0.00
CA ASP A 195 24.03 1.19 -1.02
C ASP A 195 23.33 1.69 -2.29
N TYR A 196 22.24 1.06 -2.70
CA TYR A 196 21.59 1.33 -3.98
C TYR A 196 20.38 2.28 -3.89
N ILE A 197 19.57 2.19 -2.82
CA ILE A 197 18.41 3.09 -2.71
C ILE A 197 18.88 4.50 -2.31
N PRO A 198 18.51 5.54 -3.07
CA PRO A 198 18.93 6.91 -2.74
C PRO A 198 18.33 7.37 -1.40
N ALA A 199 19.15 8.09 -0.64
CA ALA A 199 18.71 8.72 0.58
C ALA A 199 17.73 9.88 0.29
N PRO A 200 16.74 10.13 1.16
CA PRO A 200 15.81 11.23 0.97
C PRO A 200 16.54 12.59 1.04
N THR A 201 16.10 13.51 0.18
CA THR A 201 16.65 14.86 0.09
C THR A 201 15.56 15.89 0.29
N GLY A 202 15.87 17.02 0.93
CA GLY A 202 14.94 18.14 1.12
C GLY A 202 15.66 19.39 1.59
N ASP A 203 14.94 20.49 1.70
CA ASP A 203 15.47 21.77 2.18
C ASP A 203 15.05 21.99 3.65
N PRO A 204 15.98 21.95 4.62
CA PRO A 204 15.68 22.13 6.04
C PRO A 204 15.25 23.57 6.39
N ASP A 205 15.66 24.54 5.58
CA ASP A 205 15.34 25.96 5.77
C ASP A 205 14.00 26.34 5.10
N ALA A 206 13.43 25.44 4.29
CA ALA A 206 12.08 25.59 3.77
C ALA A 206 11.05 25.36 4.87
N GLY A 207 9.85 25.90 4.69
CA GLY A 207 8.74 25.61 5.58
C GLY A 207 8.38 24.11 5.61
N THR A 208 7.72 23.70 6.67
CA THR A 208 7.17 22.32 6.79
C THR A 208 6.36 21.95 5.56
N GLN A 209 6.64 20.77 4.99
CA GLN A 209 5.90 20.24 3.85
C GLN A 209 5.79 18.71 3.97
N VAL A 210 4.55 18.22 4.17
CA VAL A 210 4.26 16.79 4.33
C VAL A 210 3.06 16.43 3.49
N LEU A 211 3.24 15.56 2.51
CA LEU A 211 2.15 15.00 1.71
C LEU A 211 1.49 13.84 2.46
N ILE A 212 0.20 13.93 2.71
CA ILE A 212 -0.58 12.84 3.32
C ILE A 212 -0.93 11.80 2.25
N SER A 213 -0.32 10.64 2.35
CA SER A 213 -0.45 9.54 1.39
C SER A 213 -1.43 8.47 1.85
N THR A 214 -1.53 8.21 3.16
CA THR A 214 -2.48 7.25 3.72
C THR A 214 -3.16 7.83 4.95
N ILE A 215 -4.34 7.29 5.28
CA ILE A 215 -5.09 7.65 6.48
C ILE A 215 -5.27 6.38 7.31
N ASP A 216 -4.96 6.50 8.58
CA ASP A 216 -5.32 5.53 9.60
C ASP A 216 -6.42 6.14 10.50
N TYR A 217 -7.15 5.30 11.21
CA TYR A 217 -8.23 5.75 12.07
C TYR A 217 -8.15 5.08 13.45
N ASN A 218 -8.33 5.88 14.47
CA ASN A 218 -8.42 5.41 15.83
C ASN A 218 -9.64 6.04 16.51
N GLU A 219 -10.46 5.25 17.20
CA GLU A 219 -11.70 5.73 17.81
C GLU A 219 -11.49 6.85 18.85
N TYR A 220 -10.30 6.92 19.47
CA TYR A 220 -9.99 7.92 20.50
C TYR A 220 -9.42 9.22 19.97
N VAL A 221 -8.65 9.15 18.88
CA VAL A 221 -7.94 10.32 18.32
C VAL A 221 -8.46 10.73 16.95
N GLY A 222 -9.38 9.97 16.36
CA GLY A 222 -9.95 10.20 15.05
C GLY A 222 -8.99 9.81 13.91
N ARG A 223 -9.01 10.58 12.82
CA ARG A 223 -8.16 10.38 11.67
C ARG A 223 -6.70 10.68 11.98
N ILE A 224 -5.82 9.85 11.47
CA ILE A 224 -4.37 9.97 11.57
C ILE A 224 -3.83 10.02 10.15
N GLY A 225 -3.30 11.16 9.73
CA GLY A 225 -2.66 11.30 8.44
C GLY A 225 -1.25 10.73 8.46
N VAL A 226 -0.90 9.87 7.51
CA VAL A 226 0.45 9.30 7.37
C VAL A 226 1.07 9.83 6.09
N GLY A 227 2.30 10.33 6.20
CA GLY A 227 3.01 10.91 5.08
C GLY A 227 4.53 10.99 5.33
N LYS A 228 5.26 11.41 4.29
CA LYS A 228 6.70 11.67 4.37
C LYS A 228 6.95 13.17 4.53
N VAL A 229 7.90 13.54 5.36
CA VAL A 229 8.39 14.91 5.46
C VAL A 229 9.31 15.18 4.26
N ASP A 230 8.86 16.02 3.34
CA ASP A 230 9.61 16.36 2.12
C ASP A 230 10.55 17.56 2.34
N ASN A 231 10.10 18.58 3.07
CA ASN A 231 10.91 19.75 3.41
C ASN A 231 10.65 20.20 4.85
N GLY A 232 11.61 20.97 5.38
CA GLY A 232 11.55 21.53 6.72
C GLY A 232 11.52 20.45 7.81
N LYS A 233 10.78 20.71 8.85
CA LYS A 233 10.53 19.78 9.96
C LYS A 233 9.12 19.92 10.48
N VAL A 234 8.60 18.86 11.07
CA VAL A 234 7.29 18.83 11.73
C VAL A 234 7.48 18.87 13.23
N VAL A 235 6.80 19.78 13.91
CA VAL A 235 6.89 19.95 15.38
C VAL A 235 5.50 19.90 16.00
N VAL A 236 5.38 19.23 17.14
CA VAL A 236 4.11 19.13 17.89
C VAL A 236 3.67 20.50 18.40
N ASN A 237 2.37 20.79 18.35
CA ASN A 237 1.73 22.07 18.68
C ASN A 237 2.07 23.25 17.74
N GLU A 238 2.84 23.02 16.67
CA GLU A 238 3.10 24.06 15.67
C GLU A 238 1.80 24.35 14.87
N PRO A 239 1.50 25.65 14.60
CA PRO A 239 0.43 26.01 13.69
C PRO A 239 0.84 25.69 12.25
N VAL A 240 -0.02 24.98 11.55
CA VAL A 240 0.20 24.59 10.15
C VAL A 240 -1.07 24.85 9.33
N VAL A 241 -0.91 24.84 8.02
CA VAL A 241 -2.02 24.97 7.06
C VAL A 241 -2.11 23.70 6.23
N ILE A 242 -3.31 23.20 6.06
CA ILE A 242 -3.60 22.10 5.13
C ILE A 242 -4.08 22.70 3.82
N VAL A 243 -3.41 22.32 2.75
CA VAL A 243 -3.71 22.72 1.37
C VAL A 243 -3.81 21.48 0.48
N ASN A 244 -4.52 21.59 -0.64
CA ASN A 244 -4.66 20.48 -1.59
C ASN A 244 -4.51 21.00 -3.01
N GLU A 245 -3.73 20.33 -3.85
CA GLU A 245 -3.49 20.73 -5.23
C GLU A 245 -4.79 20.73 -6.08
N HIS A 246 -5.69 19.78 -5.81
CA HIS A 246 -6.94 19.62 -6.56
C HIS A 246 -8.11 20.43 -6.00
N ASP A 247 -7.93 21.07 -4.85
CA ASP A 247 -8.91 21.94 -4.21
C ASP A 247 -8.21 23.20 -3.68
N PRO A 248 -7.96 24.18 -4.56
CA PRO A 248 -7.24 25.42 -4.19
C PRO A 248 -7.95 26.25 -3.11
N ASP A 249 -9.27 26.09 -2.95
CA ASP A 249 -10.05 26.81 -1.94
C ASP A 249 -9.92 26.15 -0.57
N ARG A 250 -9.38 24.93 -0.49
CA ARG A 250 -9.14 24.21 0.74
C ARG A 250 -7.91 24.74 1.46
N MET A 251 -8.13 25.60 2.44
CA MET A 251 -7.10 26.12 3.31
C MET A 251 -7.57 26.03 4.77
N LEU A 252 -7.12 25.01 5.49
CA LEU A 252 -7.50 24.77 6.88
C LEU A 252 -6.32 25.09 7.80
N LYS A 253 -6.50 26.06 8.71
CA LYS A 253 -5.52 26.38 9.75
C LYS A 253 -5.73 25.45 10.95
N VAL A 254 -4.72 24.64 11.25
CA VAL A 254 -4.77 23.63 12.31
C VAL A 254 -3.49 23.64 13.13
N LYS A 255 -3.49 22.91 14.24
CA LYS A 255 -2.27 22.62 15.02
C LYS A 255 -2.04 21.11 15.02
N ILE A 256 -0.77 20.73 14.96
CA ILE A 256 -0.37 19.34 15.08
C ILE A 256 -0.60 18.89 16.53
N GLY A 257 -1.51 17.93 16.71
CA GLY A 257 -1.85 17.42 18.04
C GLY A 257 -0.76 16.49 18.57
N LYS A 258 -0.56 15.35 17.91
CA LYS A 258 0.49 14.38 18.23
C LYS A 258 1.19 13.93 16.97
N LEU A 259 2.46 13.65 17.11
CA LEU A 259 3.34 13.21 16.05
C LEU A 259 3.94 11.85 16.43
N TYR A 260 3.92 10.91 15.50
CA TYR A 260 4.48 9.59 15.69
C TYR A 260 5.43 9.25 14.55
N VAL A 261 6.47 8.48 14.86
CA VAL A 261 7.34 7.80 13.90
C VAL A 261 7.25 6.29 14.10
N TYR A 262 7.65 5.53 13.08
CA TYR A 262 7.66 4.08 13.19
C TYR A 262 9.00 3.59 13.72
N GLU A 263 8.98 2.70 14.72
CA GLU A 263 10.13 1.97 15.25
C GLU A 263 9.72 0.50 15.41
N GLY A 264 10.29 -0.37 14.59
CA GLY A 264 9.74 -1.71 14.42
C GLY A 264 8.29 -1.64 13.92
N LEU A 265 7.41 -2.35 14.59
CA LEU A 265 5.97 -2.38 14.32
C LEU A 265 5.17 -1.29 15.07
N ASN A 266 5.83 -0.56 15.97
CA ASN A 266 5.16 0.36 16.87
C ASN A 266 5.22 1.81 16.35
N LYS A 267 4.16 2.56 16.64
CA LYS A 267 4.14 4.01 16.51
C LYS A 267 4.67 4.62 17.81
N VAL A 268 5.78 5.33 17.73
CA VAL A 268 6.44 5.99 18.88
C VAL A 268 6.14 7.48 18.80
N GLU A 269 5.60 8.05 19.87
CA GLU A 269 5.33 9.49 19.97
C GLU A 269 6.63 10.27 20.06
N VAL A 270 6.78 11.30 19.22
CA VAL A 270 7.94 12.19 19.16
C VAL A 270 7.50 13.65 19.17
N ASN A 271 8.40 14.55 19.56
CA ASN A 271 8.11 15.98 19.57
C ASN A 271 8.37 16.64 18.21
N GLU A 272 9.29 16.11 17.44
CA GLU A 272 9.65 16.61 16.11
C GLU A 272 10.10 15.48 15.18
N ALA A 273 9.99 15.71 13.89
CA ALA A 273 10.48 14.82 12.84
C ALA A 273 11.03 15.63 11.66
N ASP A 274 12.17 15.19 11.13
CA ASP A 274 12.90 15.84 10.05
C ASP A 274 12.63 15.23 8.68
N ILE A 275 13.19 15.85 7.64
CA ILE A 275 13.17 15.44 6.24
C ILE A 275 13.41 13.93 6.10
N GLY A 276 12.64 13.29 5.21
CA GLY A 276 12.72 11.87 4.90
C GLY A 276 12.02 10.96 5.91
N SER A 277 11.63 11.47 7.09
CA SER A 277 10.89 10.67 8.07
C SER A 277 9.48 10.37 7.59
N ILE A 278 9.04 9.12 7.75
CA ILE A 278 7.63 8.75 7.59
C ILE A 278 6.96 8.98 8.93
N VAL A 279 5.96 9.85 8.94
CA VAL A 279 5.28 10.32 10.14
C VAL A 279 3.79 10.00 10.11
N ALA A 280 3.22 9.79 11.30
CA ALA A 280 1.79 9.69 11.51
C ALA A 280 1.37 10.89 12.40
N ILE A 281 0.43 11.69 11.91
CA ILE A 281 0.01 12.96 12.52
C ILE A 281 -1.45 12.85 12.94
N SER A 282 -1.76 13.10 14.20
CA SER A 282 -3.11 13.12 14.73
C SER A 282 -3.52 14.49 15.29
N GLY A 283 -4.80 14.64 15.58
CA GLY A 283 -5.36 15.90 16.04
C GLY A 283 -5.87 16.82 14.94
N ILE A 284 -5.93 16.31 13.71
CA ILE A 284 -6.45 16.98 12.53
C ILE A 284 -7.72 16.23 12.08
N ALA A 285 -8.90 16.74 12.40
CA ALA A 285 -10.16 16.04 12.18
C ALA A 285 -10.48 15.83 10.69
N ASP A 286 -10.17 16.82 9.85
CA ASP A 286 -10.55 16.85 8.42
C ASP A 286 -9.37 16.62 7.48
N VAL A 287 -8.39 15.82 7.89
CA VAL A 287 -7.27 15.46 7.00
C VAL A 287 -7.74 14.44 5.96
N ASN A 288 -7.36 14.67 4.70
CA ASN A 288 -7.65 13.78 3.58
C ASN A 288 -6.36 13.34 2.87
N ILE A 289 -6.45 12.26 2.11
CA ILE A 289 -5.34 11.83 1.26
C ILE A 289 -5.14 12.86 0.15
N GLY A 290 -3.87 13.19 -0.10
CA GLY A 290 -3.47 14.23 -1.04
C GLY A 290 -3.42 15.62 -0.44
N ASP A 291 -3.86 15.79 0.82
CA ASP A 291 -3.61 17.02 1.54
C ASP A 291 -2.11 17.17 1.82
N THR A 292 -1.61 18.39 1.67
CA THR A 292 -0.25 18.75 2.07
C THR A 292 -0.31 19.61 3.32
N ILE A 293 0.40 19.20 4.36
CA ILE A 293 0.59 19.98 5.56
C ILE A 293 1.76 20.93 5.33
N CYS A 294 1.52 22.23 5.38
CA CYS A 294 2.51 23.27 5.11
C CYS A 294 2.65 24.24 6.27
N SER A 295 3.80 24.92 6.34
CA SER A 295 3.95 26.11 7.17
C SER A 295 2.99 27.20 6.69
N PRO A 296 2.38 28.00 7.61
CA PRO A 296 1.41 29.04 7.25
C PRO A 296 1.99 30.15 6.35
N GLU A 297 3.31 30.34 6.39
CA GLU A 297 4.03 31.39 5.66
C GLU A 297 4.19 31.07 4.18
N ASN A 298 4.26 29.79 3.82
CA ASN A 298 4.43 29.36 2.45
C ASN A 298 3.59 28.08 2.17
N PRO A 299 2.27 28.22 1.96
CA PRO A 299 1.41 27.10 1.62
C PRO A 299 1.67 26.66 0.18
N ASP A 300 2.42 25.56 0.01
CA ASP A 300 2.81 25.00 -1.28
C ASP A 300 2.36 23.52 -1.35
N PRO A 301 1.26 23.21 -2.05
CA PRO A 301 0.76 21.84 -2.15
C PRO A 301 1.67 20.96 -3.02
N ILE A 302 1.98 19.76 -2.54
CA ILE A 302 2.72 18.77 -3.31
C ILE A 302 1.80 18.12 -4.34
N PRO A 303 2.21 18.05 -5.62
CA PRO A 303 1.45 17.37 -6.66
C PRO A 303 1.19 15.90 -6.34
N PHE A 304 -0.07 15.48 -6.44
CA PHE A 304 -0.42 14.08 -6.28
C PHE A 304 -1.43 13.60 -7.35
N GLN A 305 -1.40 12.31 -7.63
CA GLN A 305 -2.38 11.74 -8.57
C GLN A 305 -3.73 11.57 -7.86
N LYS A 306 -4.78 12.01 -8.54
CA LYS A 306 -6.14 11.84 -8.05
C LYS A 306 -6.46 10.36 -7.89
N ILE A 307 -7.10 10.02 -6.78
CA ILE A 307 -7.51 8.64 -6.51
C ILE A 307 -8.39 8.14 -7.67
N SER A 308 -8.04 6.98 -8.23
CA SER A 308 -8.84 6.41 -9.31
C SER A 308 -10.26 6.10 -8.83
N GLU A 309 -11.23 6.41 -9.67
CA GLU A 309 -12.65 6.19 -9.35
C GLU A 309 -12.98 4.71 -9.25
N PRO A 310 -14.01 4.34 -8.47
CA PRO A 310 -14.54 2.98 -8.42
C PRO A 310 -14.92 2.44 -9.80
N THR A 311 -14.77 1.14 -10.02
CA THR A 311 -15.08 0.47 -11.28
C THR A 311 -16.33 -0.41 -11.23
N ILE A 312 -16.69 -0.87 -10.03
CA ILE A 312 -17.88 -1.69 -9.81
C ILE A 312 -18.71 -1.13 -8.65
N SER A 313 -20.00 -1.43 -8.67
CA SER A 313 -20.94 -1.10 -7.59
C SER A 313 -21.80 -2.30 -7.22
N MET A 314 -22.19 -2.36 -5.97
CA MET A 314 -23.17 -3.30 -5.42
C MET A 314 -24.16 -2.54 -4.56
N THR A 315 -25.40 -3.01 -4.50
CA THR A 315 -26.39 -2.48 -3.57
C THR A 315 -26.40 -3.33 -2.29
N PHE A 316 -26.16 -2.68 -1.17
CA PHE A 316 -26.25 -3.27 0.17
C PHE A 316 -27.62 -2.90 0.74
N MET A 317 -28.39 -3.88 1.17
CA MET A 317 -29.75 -3.66 1.64
C MET A 317 -30.05 -4.47 2.90
N VAL A 318 -31.02 -4.01 3.64
CA VAL A 318 -31.53 -4.77 4.79
C VAL A 318 -32.01 -6.15 4.33
N ASN A 319 -31.72 -7.17 5.14
CA ASN A 319 -32.24 -8.51 4.89
C ASN A 319 -33.74 -8.54 5.26
N ASP A 320 -34.60 -8.65 4.27
CA ASP A 320 -36.07 -8.74 4.41
C ASP A 320 -36.60 -10.19 4.34
N SER A 321 -35.68 -11.17 4.32
CA SER A 321 -36.05 -12.58 4.27
C SER A 321 -36.71 -13.04 5.58
N PRO A 322 -37.51 -14.15 5.55
CA PRO A 322 -38.12 -14.72 6.77
C PRO A 322 -37.10 -15.18 7.81
N PHE A 323 -35.82 -15.24 7.45
CA PHE A 323 -34.73 -15.65 8.33
C PHE A 323 -33.92 -14.46 8.90
N ALA A 324 -34.32 -13.22 8.61
CA ALA A 324 -33.67 -12.04 9.10
C ALA A 324 -33.52 -12.04 10.63
N GLY A 325 -32.33 -11.66 11.12
CA GLY A 325 -32.00 -11.57 12.55
C GLY A 325 -31.66 -12.90 13.22
N LYS A 326 -31.47 -13.99 12.46
CA LYS A 326 -31.05 -15.28 13.03
C LYS A 326 -29.55 -15.44 13.17
N GLU A 327 -28.77 -14.82 12.27
CA GLU A 327 -27.33 -14.98 12.21
C GLU A 327 -26.59 -13.70 12.68
N GLY A 328 -27.15 -12.52 12.42
CA GLY A 328 -26.56 -11.24 12.76
C GLY A 328 -27.27 -10.50 13.90
N LYS A 329 -26.53 -9.65 14.62
CA LYS A 329 -27.06 -8.77 15.66
C LYS A 329 -27.55 -7.42 15.11
N PHE A 330 -26.90 -6.95 14.03
CA PHE A 330 -27.14 -5.65 13.42
C PHE A 330 -27.88 -5.83 12.09
N VAL A 331 -29.21 -5.67 12.15
CA VAL A 331 -30.12 -6.00 11.02
C VAL A 331 -30.88 -4.78 10.51
N THR A 332 -30.67 -3.58 11.07
CA THR A 332 -31.43 -2.39 10.70
C THR A 332 -30.69 -1.51 9.68
N SER A 333 -31.43 -0.76 8.88
CA SER A 333 -30.87 0.20 7.92
C SER A 333 -29.97 1.23 8.59
N ARG A 334 -30.31 1.67 9.80
CA ARG A 334 -29.48 2.59 10.57
C ARG A 334 -28.11 2.00 10.91
N HIS A 335 -28.05 0.76 11.41
CA HIS A 335 -26.79 0.09 11.70
C HIS A 335 -25.95 -0.10 10.44
N LEU A 336 -26.57 -0.51 9.34
CA LEU A 336 -25.92 -0.68 8.04
C LEU A 336 -25.34 0.65 7.54
N ARG A 337 -26.13 1.73 7.59
CA ARG A 337 -25.71 3.08 7.24
C ARG A 337 -24.50 3.52 8.06
N ASP A 338 -24.62 3.50 9.38
CA ASP A 338 -23.56 3.98 10.28
C ASP A 338 -22.25 3.21 10.06
N ARG A 339 -22.34 1.91 9.79
CA ARG A 339 -21.16 1.08 9.50
C ARG A 339 -20.52 1.40 8.15
N LEU A 340 -21.32 1.53 7.09
CA LEU A 340 -20.83 1.86 5.75
C LEU A 340 -20.19 3.24 5.70
N PHE A 341 -20.80 4.24 6.34
CA PHE A 341 -20.24 5.59 6.41
C PHE A 341 -18.99 5.67 7.30
N ARG A 342 -18.90 4.83 8.33
CA ARG A 342 -17.69 4.70 9.14
C ARG A 342 -16.51 4.18 8.30
N GLU A 343 -16.73 3.26 7.36
CA GLU A 343 -15.69 2.73 6.48
C GLU A 343 -15.03 3.82 5.63
N LEU A 344 -15.78 4.83 5.21
CA LEU A 344 -15.26 5.98 4.45
C LEU A 344 -14.20 6.80 5.21
N ASN A 345 -14.05 6.60 6.52
CA ASN A 345 -12.99 7.27 7.28
C ASN A 345 -11.61 6.65 7.04
N THR A 346 -11.58 5.38 6.67
CA THR A 346 -10.34 4.61 6.44
C THR A 346 -10.14 4.29 4.97
N ASP A 347 -11.20 3.90 4.28
CA ASP A 347 -11.15 3.53 2.87
C ASP A 347 -11.66 4.65 1.95
N VAL A 348 -10.75 5.42 1.44
CA VAL A 348 -11.04 6.52 0.51
C VAL A 348 -11.32 6.07 -0.93
N SER A 349 -11.07 4.79 -1.23
CA SER A 349 -11.38 4.19 -2.54
C SER A 349 -12.82 3.70 -2.64
N LEU A 350 -13.50 3.65 -1.50
CA LEU A 350 -14.90 3.28 -1.39
C LEU A 350 -15.79 4.51 -1.59
N ARG A 351 -16.93 4.34 -2.24
CA ARG A 351 -17.98 5.36 -2.31
C ARG A 351 -19.29 4.74 -1.85
N VAL A 352 -19.99 5.42 -0.94
CA VAL A 352 -21.29 5.01 -0.42
C VAL A 352 -22.29 6.10 -0.74
N GLU A 353 -23.36 5.73 -1.43
CA GLU A 353 -24.45 6.63 -1.82
C GLU A 353 -25.78 6.07 -1.29
N GLU A 354 -26.61 6.95 -0.73
CA GLU A 354 -27.96 6.60 -0.34
C GLU A 354 -28.81 6.42 -1.61
N THR A 355 -29.66 5.41 -1.65
CA THR A 355 -30.60 5.20 -2.75
C THR A 355 -31.92 5.91 -2.49
N GLU A 356 -32.85 5.87 -3.44
CA GLU A 356 -34.20 6.41 -3.23
C GLU A 356 -34.97 5.72 -2.08
N THR A 357 -34.56 4.50 -1.75
CA THR A 357 -35.08 3.74 -0.62
C THR A 357 -34.18 3.92 0.60
N THR A 358 -34.72 4.17 1.77
CA THR A 358 -33.97 4.35 3.02
C THR A 358 -33.34 3.06 3.55
N GLU A 359 -33.59 1.93 2.91
CA GLU A 359 -33.18 0.60 3.33
C GLU A 359 -32.03 0.03 2.49
N ALA A 360 -31.58 0.76 1.47
CA ALA A 360 -30.55 0.32 0.56
C ALA A 360 -29.49 1.41 0.32
N PHE A 361 -28.25 0.98 0.14
CA PHE A 361 -27.08 1.82 -0.09
C PHE A 361 -26.31 1.29 -1.31
N LYS A 362 -25.98 2.18 -2.23
CA LYS A 362 -25.09 1.86 -3.34
C LYS A 362 -23.66 2.01 -2.87
N VAL A 363 -22.94 0.89 -2.87
CA VAL A 363 -21.54 0.82 -2.47
C VAL A 363 -20.69 0.55 -3.69
N SER A 364 -19.76 1.43 -3.98
CA SER A 364 -18.90 1.35 -5.15
C SER A 364 -17.45 1.18 -4.74
N GLY A 365 -16.76 0.23 -5.35
CA GLY A 365 -15.36 -0.12 -5.06
C GLY A 365 -14.55 -0.38 -6.32
N ARG A 366 -13.25 -0.66 -6.15
CA ARG A 366 -12.34 -0.85 -7.27
C ARG A 366 -12.46 -2.22 -7.94
N GLY A 367 -12.86 -3.24 -7.20
CA GLY A 367 -12.97 -4.59 -7.72
C GLY A 367 -13.79 -5.49 -6.80
N GLU A 368 -14.07 -6.72 -7.26
CA GLU A 368 -14.87 -7.69 -6.53
C GLU A 368 -14.22 -8.10 -5.21
N LEU A 369 -12.90 -8.27 -5.19
CA LEU A 369 -12.16 -8.62 -3.98
C LEU A 369 -12.31 -7.53 -2.92
N HIS A 370 -12.20 -6.26 -3.31
CA HIS A 370 -12.35 -5.11 -2.42
C HIS A 370 -13.72 -5.12 -1.72
N LEU A 371 -14.82 -5.23 -2.47
CA LEU A 371 -16.16 -5.29 -1.90
C LEU A 371 -16.41 -6.59 -1.10
N SER A 372 -15.82 -7.72 -1.52
CA SER A 372 -15.95 -8.99 -0.79
C SER A 372 -15.26 -8.96 0.58
N VAL A 373 -14.15 -8.23 0.70
CA VAL A 373 -13.45 -8.01 1.97
C VAL A 373 -14.33 -7.18 2.91
N LEU A 374 -14.94 -6.10 2.40
CA LEU A 374 -15.87 -5.27 3.18
C LEU A 374 -17.06 -6.09 3.69
N ILE A 375 -17.68 -6.89 2.81
CA ILE A 375 -18.81 -7.77 3.16
C ILE A 375 -18.39 -8.74 4.28
N GLU A 376 -17.22 -9.36 4.15
CA GLU A 376 -16.75 -10.35 5.12
C GLU A 376 -16.39 -9.69 6.47
N ASN A 377 -15.78 -8.51 6.48
CA ASN A 377 -15.53 -7.74 7.70
C ASN A 377 -16.85 -7.43 8.42
N MET A 378 -17.84 -6.92 7.70
CA MET A 378 -19.14 -6.60 8.27
C MET A 378 -19.85 -7.85 8.81
N ARG A 379 -19.78 -8.98 8.08
CA ARG A 379 -20.34 -10.26 8.54
C ARG A 379 -19.71 -10.71 9.86
N ARG A 380 -18.39 -10.63 10.00
CA ARG A 380 -17.66 -10.99 11.23
C ARG A 380 -17.96 -10.05 12.40
N GLU A 381 -18.25 -8.80 12.12
CA GLU A 381 -18.70 -7.83 13.12
C GLU A 381 -20.15 -8.09 13.59
N GLY A 382 -20.88 -9.02 12.93
CA GLY A 382 -22.24 -9.42 13.28
C GLY A 382 -23.34 -8.64 12.55
N TYR A 383 -23.01 -8.01 11.42
CA TYR A 383 -24.00 -7.42 10.52
C TYR A 383 -24.62 -8.50 9.62
N GLU A 384 -25.94 -8.42 9.47
CA GLU A 384 -26.71 -9.26 8.57
C GLU A 384 -27.41 -8.35 7.54
N PHE A 385 -27.12 -8.57 6.27
CA PHE A 385 -27.62 -7.73 5.18
C PHE A 385 -27.61 -8.54 3.87
N ALA A 386 -28.35 -8.08 2.88
CA ALA A 386 -28.34 -8.63 1.53
C ALA A 386 -27.51 -7.76 0.58
N VAL A 387 -26.94 -8.36 -0.45
CA VAL A 387 -26.18 -7.67 -1.49
C VAL A 387 -26.69 -8.01 -2.87
N SER A 388 -26.69 -7.05 -3.79
CA SER A 388 -26.99 -7.30 -5.21
C SER A 388 -25.80 -7.96 -5.92
N LYS A 389 -25.99 -8.33 -7.17
CA LYS A 389 -24.87 -8.63 -8.08
C LYS A 389 -24.03 -7.37 -8.31
N ALA A 390 -22.73 -7.57 -8.54
CA ALA A 390 -21.83 -6.51 -8.92
C ALA A 390 -22.21 -5.96 -10.32
N GLU A 391 -22.24 -4.65 -10.45
CA GLU A 391 -22.50 -3.93 -11.69
C GLU A 391 -21.28 -3.09 -12.06
N VAL A 392 -20.88 -3.13 -13.34
CA VAL A 392 -19.77 -2.30 -13.83
C VAL A 392 -20.20 -0.84 -13.98
N ILE A 393 -19.39 0.07 -13.46
CA ILE A 393 -19.61 1.51 -13.59
C ILE A 393 -19.04 1.98 -14.93
N TYR A 394 -19.93 2.43 -15.82
CA TYR A 394 -19.54 2.98 -17.11
C TYR A 394 -19.27 4.49 -17.01
N LYS A 395 -18.15 4.93 -17.58
CA LYS A 395 -17.87 6.37 -17.72
C LYS A 395 -18.61 6.91 -18.96
N PRO A 396 -19.28 8.06 -18.86
CA PRO A 396 -19.86 8.72 -20.02
C PRO A 396 -18.76 9.01 -21.05
N GLY A 397 -18.91 8.55 -22.30
CA GLY A 397 -17.98 8.82 -23.42
C GLY A 397 -17.01 7.70 -23.77
N GLN A 398 -16.92 6.62 -23.01
CA GLN A 398 -16.21 5.41 -23.46
C GLN A 398 -17.15 4.53 -24.28
N SER A 399 -16.98 4.57 -25.62
CA SER A 399 -17.65 3.61 -26.49
C SER A 399 -17.14 2.21 -26.17
N LEU A 400 -18.06 1.29 -25.91
CA LEU A 400 -17.75 -0.14 -25.81
C LEU A 400 -17.12 -0.60 -27.12
N CYS A 401 -15.80 -0.80 -27.15
CA CYS A 401 -15.24 -1.80 -28.04
C CYS A 401 -15.83 -3.13 -27.59
N ARG A 402 -16.84 -3.61 -28.31
CA ARG A 402 -17.29 -5.00 -28.14
C ARG A 402 -16.05 -5.88 -28.28
N PRO A 403 -15.76 -6.79 -27.34
CA PRO A 403 -14.77 -7.82 -27.60
C PRO A 403 -15.24 -8.52 -28.87
N SER A 404 -14.44 -8.45 -29.92
CA SER A 404 -14.69 -9.18 -31.15
C SER A 404 -14.80 -10.64 -30.77
N SER A 405 -15.97 -11.23 -31.04
CA SER A 405 -16.30 -12.61 -30.84
C SER A 405 -15.28 -13.49 -31.56
N PHE A 406 -14.29 -13.99 -30.83
CA PHE A 406 -13.28 -14.91 -31.36
C PHE A 406 -13.75 -16.38 -31.35
N TRP A 407 -15.06 -16.62 -31.26
CA TRP A 407 -15.66 -17.96 -31.27
C TRP A 407 -16.83 -18.07 -32.24
N ALA A 408 -16.61 -17.81 -33.52
CA ALA A 408 -17.58 -18.24 -34.54
C ALA A 408 -16.91 -18.35 -35.92
N ALA A 409 -16.08 -19.34 -36.13
CA ALA A 409 -15.78 -19.81 -37.49
C ALA A 409 -15.09 -21.20 -37.41
N ARG A 410 -15.81 -22.24 -37.10
CA ARG A 410 -15.53 -23.59 -37.61
C ARG A 410 -16.81 -24.42 -37.58
N SER A 411 -17.60 -24.32 -38.60
CA SER A 411 -18.39 -25.42 -39.14
C SER A 411 -19.16 -24.92 -40.37
N CYS A 412 -18.65 -25.13 -41.52
CA CYS A 412 -19.41 -25.40 -42.76
C CYS A 412 -18.38 -25.88 -43.78
N GLY A 413 -18.17 -27.18 -43.81
CA GLY A 413 -17.61 -27.84 -44.96
C GLY A 413 -18.72 -28.02 -46.01
N PRO A 414 -18.45 -27.89 -47.30
CA PRO A 414 -19.42 -28.20 -48.33
C PRO A 414 -19.50 -29.68 -48.57
N GLY A 415 -20.75 -30.16 -48.77
CA GLY A 415 -21.03 -31.40 -49.46
C GLY A 415 -20.66 -31.33 -50.93
#